data_f911477db55838c83a0ab1d15427911e
#
_entry.id   f911477db55838c83a0ab1d15427911e
#
_cell.length_a   1.000
_cell.length_b   1.000
_cell.length_c   1.000
_cell.angle_alpha   90.00
_cell.angle_beta   90.00
_cell.angle_gamma   90.00
#
_symmetry.space_group_name_H-M   'P 1'
#
loop_
_entity.id
_entity.type
_entity.pdbx_description
1 polymer ?
#
loop_
_entity_poly.entity_id
_entity_poly.type
_entity_poly.pdbx_seq_one_letter_code
_entity_poly.pdbx_strand_id
1 'polypeptide(L)'
;MDSSKCNAIILAAGQSQRFGKPKFSLPFDAEKTFLEKIINEYVSVGCNKIVVVINPESKPYFQKAFWMQSDHFEIVINPNPEIGRFSSVKTGLAALAEPQPTFIQNVDNPFVTDELLQLLLGSLKKHDGVCPAFQKKGGHPLLISASLVTNLKSAEYGLDFKQYLKEFDIQKPEVTDSKVLANINAAEEYKKWFNTI
;
A
#
# COMPACT_ATOMS: atom_id res chain seq x y z
N MET A 1 4.10 25.41 -4.99
CA MET A 1 3.05 24.55 -4.41
C MET A 1 3.74 23.74 -3.33
N ASP A 2 3.30 23.93 -2.09
CA ASP A 2 3.86 23.19 -0.96
C ASP A 2 3.60 21.70 -1.23
N SER A 3 4.65 20.91 -1.41
CA SER A 3 4.49 19.48 -1.65
C SER A 3 3.83 18.92 -0.40
N SER A 4 2.57 18.54 -0.51
CA SER A 4 1.81 17.98 0.61
C SER A 4 2.58 16.77 1.12
N LYS A 5 3.20 16.95 2.30
CA LYS A 5 3.95 15.89 2.97
C LYS A 5 3.03 14.69 3.17
N CYS A 6 3.37 13.56 2.61
CA CYS A 6 2.63 12.30 2.78
C CYS A 6 3.57 11.16 3.10
N ASN A 7 3.02 10.07 3.61
CA ASN A 7 3.71 8.82 3.84
C ASN A 7 3.05 7.70 3.01
N ALA A 8 3.74 6.56 2.90
CA ALA A 8 3.18 5.35 2.32
C ALA A 8 3.44 4.13 3.21
N ILE A 9 2.45 3.26 3.33
CA ILE A 9 2.56 1.94 3.95
C ILE A 9 2.25 0.90 2.88
N ILE A 10 3.23 0.06 2.57
CA ILE A 10 3.09 -1.03 1.60
C ILE A 10 2.88 -2.34 2.37
N LEU A 11 1.71 -2.93 2.21
CA LEU A 11 1.33 -4.17 2.88
C LEU A 11 1.83 -5.38 2.10
N ALA A 12 2.90 -6.00 2.56
CA ALA A 12 3.56 -7.16 1.96
C ALA A 12 3.64 -8.38 2.92
N ALA A 13 2.87 -8.36 4.03
CA ALA A 13 2.88 -9.40 5.05
C ALA A 13 2.00 -10.63 4.71
N GLY A 14 1.37 -10.68 3.53
CA GLY A 14 0.57 -11.82 3.09
C GLY A 14 1.42 -13.08 2.86
N GLN A 15 0.90 -14.26 3.21
CA GLN A 15 1.63 -15.54 3.16
C GLN A 15 1.97 -16.05 1.74
N SER A 16 1.36 -15.49 0.68
CA SER A 16 1.66 -15.81 -0.74
C SER A 16 1.69 -17.31 -1.11
N GLN A 17 1.02 -18.17 -0.33
CA GLN A 17 1.11 -19.65 -0.43
C GLN A 17 0.86 -20.20 -1.84
N ARG A 18 -0.03 -19.55 -2.62
CA ARG A 18 -0.40 -19.97 -3.98
C ARG A 18 0.65 -19.68 -5.05
N PHE A 19 1.65 -18.84 -4.76
CA PHE A 19 2.71 -18.51 -5.71
C PHE A 19 4.03 -19.25 -5.44
N GLY A 20 4.18 -19.92 -4.30
CA GLY A 20 5.44 -20.54 -3.89
C GLY A 20 6.61 -19.57 -3.63
N LYS A 21 6.39 -18.27 -3.85
CA LYS A 21 7.31 -17.17 -3.54
C LYS A 21 6.53 -15.93 -3.11
N PRO A 22 7.15 -15.01 -2.36
CA PRO A 22 6.47 -13.78 -1.93
C PRO A 22 6.01 -12.93 -3.11
N LYS A 23 4.78 -12.40 -3.05
CA LYS A 23 4.22 -11.56 -4.13
C LYS A 23 5.06 -10.32 -4.43
N PHE A 24 5.67 -9.73 -3.41
CA PHE A 24 6.51 -8.55 -3.58
C PHE A 24 7.72 -8.79 -4.49
N SER A 25 8.18 -10.04 -4.62
CA SER A 25 9.29 -10.46 -5.48
C SER A 25 8.86 -10.87 -6.90
N LEU A 26 7.57 -10.82 -7.22
CA LEU A 26 7.10 -11.12 -8.58
C LEU A 26 7.60 -10.04 -9.54
N PRO A 27 8.06 -10.42 -10.75
CA PRO A 27 8.45 -9.44 -11.78
C PRO A 27 7.25 -8.57 -12.17
N PHE A 28 7.47 -7.26 -12.22
CA PHE A 28 6.54 -6.32 -12.85
C PHE A 28 6.92 -6.13 -14.34
N ASP A 29 8.20 -6.01 -14.59
CA ASP A 29 8.81 -5.94 -15.92
C ASP A 29 10.19 -6.65 -15.89
N ALA A 30 11.01 -6.43 -16.93
CA ALA A 30 12.34 -7.03 -17.02
C ALA A 30 13.33 -6.53 -15.94
N GLU A 31 13.07 -5.37 -15.33
CA GLU A 31 14.00 -4.68 -14.42
C GLU A 31 13.50 -4.64 -12.97
N LYS A 32 12.18 -4.66 -12.75
CA LYS A 32 11.57 -4.36 -11.45
C LYS A 32 10.65 -5.46 -10.97
N THR A 33 10.68 -5.69 -9.69
CA THR A 33 9.66 -6.46 -8.97
C THR A 33 8.42 -5.59 -8.68
N PHE A 34 7.35 -6.19 -8.22
CA PHE A 34 6.15 -5.49 -7.76
C PHE A 34 6.48 -4.44 -6.69
N LEU A 35 7.30 -4.83 -5.73
CA LEU A 35 7.67 -3.93 -4.64
C LEU A 35 8.50 -2.75 -5.13
N GLU A 36 9.52 -2.99 -5.97
CA GLU A 36 10.36 -1.93 -6.52
C GLU A 36 9.56 -0.96 -7.39
N LYS A 37 8.63 -1.47 -8.21
CA LYS A 37 7.72 -0.63 -8.99
C LYS A 37 6.89 0.28 -8.08
N ILE A 38 6.25 -0.28 -7.06
CA ILE A 38 5.43 0.48 -6.11
C ILE A 38 6.27 1.54 -5.40
N ILE A 39 7.43 1.15 -4.85
CA ILE A 39 8.32 2.06 -4.15
C ILE A 39 8.72 3.24 -5.02
N ASN A 40 9.11 3.00 -6.28
CA ASN A 40 9.53 4.05 -7.20
C ASN A 40 8.43 5.10 -7.42
N GLU A 41 7.16 4.70 -7.49
CA GLU A 41 6.05 5.66 -7.63
C GLU A 41 5.87 6.52 -6.37
N TYR A 42 6.01 5.92 -5.18
CA TYR A 42 5.91 6.68 -3.94
C TYR A 42 7.10 7.61 -3.71
N VAL A 43 8.28 7.25 -4.19
CA VAL A 43 9.45 8.14 -4.23
C VAL A 43 9.19 9.30 -5.22
N SER A 44 8.67 8.99 -6.42
CA SER A 44 8.40 9.99 -7.46
C SER A 44 7.40 11.04 -6.98
N VAL A 45 6.33 10.64 -6.29
CA VAL A 45 5.33 11.57 -5.76
C VAL A 45 5.83 12.38 -4.55
N GLY A 46 7.01 12.05 -4.02
CA GLY A 46 7.65 12.78 -2.91
C GLY A 46 7.17 12.37 -1.53
N CYS A 47 6.82 11.09 -1.29
CA CYS A 47 6.53 10.61 0.06
C CYS A 47 7.73 10.79 0.99
N ASN A 48 7.48 11.30 2.19
CA ASN A 48 8.51 11.53 3.21
C ASN A 48 9.04 10.23 3.80
N LYS A 49 8.13 9.28 4.05
CA LYS A 49 8.46 7.97 4.62
C LYS A 49 7.67 6.88 3.88
N ILE A 50 8.36 5.82 3.53
CA ILE A 50 7.77 4.61 2.93
C ILE A 50 8.06 3.45 3.87
N VAL A 51 7.00 2.87 4.45
CA VAL A 51 7.08 1.74 5.37
C VAL A 51 6.60 0.48 4.66
N VAL A 52 7.46 -0.53 4.58
CA VAL A 52 7.10 -1.84 4.02
C VAL A 52 6.83 -2.81 5.17
N VAL A 53 5.60 -3.27 5.28
CA VAL A 53 5.18 -4.23 6.32
C VAL A 53 5.29 -5.63 5.76
N ILE A 54 6.14 -6.45 6.38
CA ILE A 54 6.38 -7.84 5.97
C ILE A 54 5.99 -8.83 7.08
N ASN A 55 5.85 -10.10 6.74
CA ASN A 55 5.78 -11.19 7.72
C ASN A 55 7.19 -11.67 8.12
N PRO A 56 7.35 -12.42 9.23
CA PRO A 56 8.65 -12.89 9.69
C PRO A 56 9.41 -13.74 8.65
N GLU A 57 8.71 -14.59 7.89
CA GLU A 57 9.30 -15.49 6.90
C GLU A 57 9.91 -14.72 5.71
N SER A 58 9.45 -13.50 5.47
CA SER A 58 9.95 -12.66 4.39
C SER A 58 11.27 -11.95 4.71
N LYS A 59 11.69 -11.91 5.98
CA LYS A 59 12.91 -11.20 6.42
C LYS A 59 14.17 -11.52 5.60
N PRO A 60 14.47 -12.79 5.22
CA PRO A 60 15.69 -13.12 4.46
C PRO A 60 15.77 -12.44 3.08
N TYR A 61 14.63 -12.14 2.46
CA TYR A 61 14.59 -11.47 1.15
C TYR A 61 15.10 -10.04 1.19
N PHE A 62 15.08 -9.40 2.35
CA PHE A 62 15.42 -8.00 2.53
C PHE A 62 16.83 -7.74 3.07
N GLN A 63 17.58 -8.77 3.44
CA GLN A 63 18.92 -8.63 4.03
C GLN A 63 19.96 -8.03 3.07
N LYS A 64 19.72 -8.00 1.76
CA LYS A 64 20.66 -7.53 0.72
C LYS A 64 20.08 -6.41 -0.15
N ALA A 65 18.95 -5.86 0.18
CA ALA A 65 18.30 -4.86 -0.67
C ALA A 65 18.99 -3.49 -0.52
N PHE A 66 19.60 -3.01 -1.61
CA PHE A 66 20.37 -1.76 -1.65
C PHE A 66 19.55 -0.51 -1.26
N TRP A 67 18.27 -0.48 -1.62
CA TRP A 67 17.36 0.65 -1.33
C TRP A 67 16.97 0.77 0.15
N MET A 68 17.33 -0.19 1.01
CA MET A 68 17.10 -0.13 2.46
C MET A 68 18.01 0.85 3.20
N GLN A 69 18.97 1.50 2.52
CA GLN A 69 19.95 2.39 3.15
C GLN A 69 19.50 3.85 3.21
N SER A 70 18.25 4.15 2.85
CA SER A 70 17.71 5.50 2.87
C SER A 70 16.85 5.74 4.11
N ASP A 71 16.99 6.90 4.75
CA ASP A 71 16.13 7.35 5.87
C ASP A 71 14.64 7.45 5.51
N HIS A 72 14.35 7.48 4.20
CA HIS A 72 12.98 7.47 3.68
C HIS A 72 12.32 6.09 3.70
N PHE A 73 13.08 5.02 3.91
CA PHE A 73 12.59 3.66 3.91
C PHE A 73 12.67 2.99 5.27
N GLU A 74 11.65 2.21 5.58
CA GLU A 74 11.69 1.34 6.75
C GLU A 74 10.97 0.03 6.46
N ILE A 75 11.59 -1.09 6.87
CA ILE A 75 10.94 -2.39 6.86
C ILE A 75 10.55 -2.74 8.27
N VAL A 76 9.27 -3.01 8.47
CA VAL A 76 8.73 -3.44 9.76
C VAL A 76 8.12 -4.83 9.62
N ILE A 77 8.30 -5.63 10.67
CA ILE A 77 7.75 -6.99 10.71
C ILE A 77 6.43 -6.95 11.48
N ASN A 78 5.35 -7.41 10.83
CA ASN A 78 4.13 -7.75 11.54
C ASN A 78 4.31 -9.17 12.12
N PRO A 79 4.38 -9.36 13.44
CA PRO A 79 4.60 -10.67 14.03
C PRO A 79 3.36 -11.57 13.93
N ASN A 80 2.17 -11.02 13.71
CA ASN A 80 0.89 -11.72 13.73
C ASN A 80 0.05 -11.38 12.49
N PRO A 81 0.52 -11.68 11.26
CA PRO A 81 -0.20 -11.35 10.03
C PRO A 81 -1.53 -12.09 9.88
N GLU A 82 -1.69 -13.23 10.57
CA GLU A 82 -2.90 -14.06 10.62
C GLU A 82 -4.09 -13.36 11.31
N ILE A 83 -3.85 -12.38 12.18
CA ILE A 83 -4.91 -11.56 12.80
C ILE A 83 -5.67 -10.75 11.72
N GLY A 84 -5.06 -10.54 10.56
CA GLY A 84 -5.69 -9.92 9.42
C GLY A 84 -5.04 -8.61 8.98
N ARG A 85 -5.61 -8.02 7.93
CA ARG A 85 -5.03 -6.84 7.28
C ARG A 85 -4.84 -5.66 8.23
N PHE A 86 -5.76 -5.47 9.20
CA PHE A 86 -5.68 -4.34 10.12
C PHE A 86 -4.44 -4.40 11.00
N SER A 87 -3.99 -5.58 11.42
CA SER A 87 -2.73 -5.73 12.19
C SER A 87 -1.54 -5.20 11.40
N SER A 88 -1.45 -5.50 10.09
CA SER A 88 -0.40 -4.99 9.22
C SER A 88 -0.49 -3.46 9.04
N VAL A 89 -1.70 -2.91 8.91
CA VAL A 89 -1.90 -1.45 8.85
C VAL A 89 -1.40 -0.79 10.13
N LYS A 90 -1.79 -1.29 11.30
CA LYS A 90 -1.36 -0.75 12.61
C LYS A 90 0.16 -0.86 12.80
N THR A 91 0.77 -1.98 12.39
CA THR A 91 2.23 -2.15 12.42
C THR A 91 2.92 -1.07 11.59
N GLY A 92 2.44 -0.82 10.38
CA GLY A 92 3.00 0.24 9.52
C GLY A 92 2.78 1.64 10.10
N LEU A 93 1.59 1.93 10.63
CA LEU A 93 1.28 3.22 11.24
C LEU A 93 2.14 3.50 12.49
N ALA A 94 2.50 2.47 13.26
CA ALA A 94 3.35 2.62 14.45
C ALA A 94 4.78 3.08 14.10
N ALA A 95 5.27 2.80 12.90
CA ALA A 95 6.58 3.25 12.41
C ALA A 95 6.59 4.71 11.93
N LEU A 96 5.43 5.35 11.79
CA LEU A 96 5.32 6.75 11.41
C LEU A 96 5.34 7.64 12.66
N ALA A 97 6.30 8.56 12.75
CA ALA A 97 6.45 9.45 13.90
C ALA A 97 5.24 10.38 14.04
N GLU A 98 4.94 11.15 12.98
CA GLU A 98 3.88 12.15 12.99
C GLU A 98 2.68 11.73 12.11
N PRO A 99 1.45 12.06 12.53
CA PRO A 99 0.27 11.86 11.70
C PRO A 99 0.34 12.78 10.47
N GLN A 100 0.46 12.18 9.30
CA GLN A 100 0.40 12.86 8.01
C GLN A 100 -0.51 12.05 7.08
N PRO A 101 -1.03 12.65 5.99
CA PRO A 101 -1.72 11.89 4.96
C PRO A 101 -0.88 10.67 4.57
N THR A 102 -1.49 9.49 4.59
CA THR A 102 -0.75 8.23 4.43
C THR A 102 -1.45 7.33 3.43
N PHE A 103 -0.72 6.89 2.42
CA PHE A 103 -1.19 5.87 1.51
C PHE A 103 -1.10 4.49 2.15
N ILE A 104 -2.13 3.68 1.92
CA ILE A 104 -2.15 2.26 2.26
C ILE A 104 -2.23 1.48 0.95
N GLN A 105 -1.12 0.87 0.57
CA GLN A 105 -0.92 0.16 -0.68
C GLN A 105 -0.83 -1.34 -0.44
N ASN A 106 -1.57 -2.13 -1.20
CA ASN A 106 -1.38 -3.57 -1.23
C ASN A 106 -0.32 -3.94 -2.27
N VAL A 107 0.61 -4.82 -1.91
CA VAL A 107 1.66 -5.28 -2.83
C VAL A 107 1.12 -6.11 -4.01
N ASP A 108 -0.07 -6.69 -3.89
CA ASP A 108 -0.74 -7.45 -4.94
C ASP A 108 -1.48 -6.58 -5.98
N ASN A 109 -1.43 -5.26 -5.84
CA ASN A 109 -1.81 -4.30 -6.87
C ASN A 109 -0.62 -3.41 -7.24
N PRO A 110 0.26 -3.81 -8.16
CA PRO A 110 1.46 -3.05 -8.51
C PRO A 110 1.21 -1.93 -9.55
N PHE A 111 -0.03 -1.67 -9.94
CA PHE A 111 -0.39 -0.76 -11.04
C PHE A 111 -0.57 0.70 -10.60
N VAL A 112 -0.07 1.06 -9.43
CA VAL A 112 -0.04 2.45 -8.98
C VAL A 112 0.88 3.28 -9.89
N THR A 113 0.47 4.53 -10.20
CA THR A 113 1.26 5.51 -10.98
C THR A 113 1.31 6.85 -10.25
N ASP A 114 2.30 7.66 -10.59
CA ASP A 114 2.45 9.01 -10.04
C ASP A 114 1.20 9.86 -10.28
N GLU A 115 0.62 9.81 -11.48
CA GLU A 115 -0.59 10.56 -11.83
C GLU A 115 -1.78 10.15 -10.96
N LEU A 116 -1.93 8.85 -10.67
CA LEU A 116 -2.96 8.36 -9.76
C LEU A 116 -2.75 8.89 -8.35
N LEU A 117 -1.51 8.84 -7.86
CA LEU A 117 -1.17 9.33 -6.52
C LEU A 117 -1.42 10.84 -6.37
N GLN A 118 -1.04 11.63 -7.38
CA GLN A 118 -1.32 13.08 -7.42
C GLN A 118 -2.82 13.37 -7.43
N LEU A 119 -3.60 12.63 -8.23
CA LEU A 119 -5.07 12.73 -8.23
C LEU A 119 -5.66 12.50 -6.84
N LEU A 120 -5.21 11.46 -6.14
CA LEU A 120 -5.72 11.13 -4.80
C LEU A 120 -5.32 12.19 -3.78
N LEU A 121 -4.08 12.70 -3.81
CA LEU A 121 -3.63 13.80 -2.96
C LEU A 121 -4.48 15.05 -3.18
N GLY A 122 -4.72 15.43 -4.42
CA GLY A 122 -5.57 16.57 -4.77
C GLY A 122 -7.04 16.40 -4.38
N SER A 123 -7.51 15.15 -4.24
CA SER A 123 -8.88 14.81 -3.88
C SER A 123 -9.12 14.68 -2.38
N LEU A 124 -8.08 14.53 -1.55
CA LEU A 124 -8.22 14.29 -0.10
C LEU A 124 -8.93 15.46 0.60
N LYS A 125 -8.49 16.70 0.36
CA LYS A 125 -9.08 17.94 0.92
C LYS A 125 -9.49 17.77 2.40
N LYS A 126 -10.81 17.83 2.68
CA LYS A 126 -11.41 17.70 4.03
C LYS A 126 -11.95 16.30 4.34
N HIS A 127 -11.81 15.36 3.43
CA HIS A 127 -12.30 14.00 3.61
C HIS A 127 -11.38 13.19 4.51
N ASP A 128 -11.91 12.16 5.14
CA ASP A 128 -11.12 11.24 5.97
C ASP A 128 -10.22 10.34 5.13
N GLY A 129 -10.62 10.06 3.91
CA GLY A 129 -9.80 9.32 2.98
C GLY A 129 -10.29 9.39 1.54
N VAL A 130 -9.46 8.87 0.64
CA VAL A 130 -9.74 8.80 -0.79
C VAL A 130 -9.22 7.48 -1.35
N CYS A 131 -10.01 6.78 -2.15
CA CYS A 131 -9.53 5.68 -2.96
C CYS A 131 -10.07 5.81 -4.40
N PRO A 132 -9.32 5.39 -5.42
CA PRO A 132 -9.82 5.46 -6.79
C PRO A 132 -11.00 4.52 -6.96
N ALA A 133 -11.93 4.85 -7.87
CA ALA A 133 -13.00 3.95 -8.24
C ALA A 133 -13.03 3.71 -9.73
N PHE A 134 -13.34 2.48 -10.11
CA PHE A 134 -13.66 2.12 -11.48
C PHE A 134 -15.05 1.48 -11.51
N GLN A 135 -15.97 2.04 -12.29
CA GLN A 135 -17.37 1.63 -12.33
C GLN A 135 -17.99 1.52 -10.93
N LYS A 136 -17.79 2.57 -10.11
CA LYS A 136 -18.27 2.70 -8.71
C LYS A 136 -17.65 1.72 -7.71
N LYS A 137 -16.74 0.83 -8.12
CA LYS A 137 -16.03 -0.07 -7.23
C LYS A 137 -14.73 0.58 -6.78
N GLY A 138 -14.56 0.73 -5.45
CA GLY A 138 -13.33 1.27 -4.87
C GLY A 138 -12.14 0.34 -5.06
N GLY A 139 -11.01 0.92 -5.45
CA GLY A 139 -9.75 0.23 -5.75
C GLY A 139 -8.61 0.66 -4.83
N HIS A 140 -7.39 0.53 -5.32
CA HIS A 140 -6.14 0.83 -4.63
C HIS A 140 -5.33 1.91 -5.35
N PRO A 141 -4.49 2.65 -4.59
CA PRO A 141 -4.33 2.65 -3.13
C PRO A 141 -5.45 3.38 -2.39
N LEU A 142 -5.48 3.24 -1.06
CA LEU A 142 -6.27 4.09 -0.17
C LEU A 142 -5.36 5.16 0.41
N LEU A 143 -5.69 6.44 0.25
CA LEU A 143 -5.08 7.56 0.95
C LEU A 143 -5.95 7.92 2.14
N ILE A 144 -5.38 8.01 3.34
CA ILE A 144 -6.05 8.42 4.57
C ILE A 144 -5.50 9.76 5.08
N SER A 145 -6.35 10.57 5.68
CA SER A 145 -5.99 11.85 6.27
C SER A 145 -5.15 11.67 7.55
N ALA A 146 -4.47 12.73 7.99
CA ALA A 146 -3.73 12.73 9.25
C ALA A 146 -4.64 12.44 10.47
N SER A 147 -5.89 12.91 10.46
CA SER A 147 -6.87 12.61 11.51
C SER A 147 -7.24 11.13 11.52
N LEU A 148 -7.47 10.52 10.36
CA LEU A 148 -7.76 9.09 10.27
C LEU A 148 -6.54 8.24 10.65
N VAL A 149 -5.31 8.68 10.37
CA VAL A 149 -4.07 8.05 10.88
C VAL A 149 -4.09 7.99 12.40
N THR A 150 -4.44 9.10 13.07
CA THR A 150 -4.53 9.15 14.54
C THR A 150 -5.59 8.18 15.07
N ASN A 151 -6.78 8.17 14.47
CA ASN A 151 -7.86 7.26 14.87
C ASN A 151 -7.47 5.80 14.69
N LEU A 152 -6.83 5.43 13.58
CA LEU A 152 -6.37 4.07 13.34
C LEU A 152 -5.25 3.63 14.29
N LYS A 153 -4.35 4.55 14.69
CA LYS A 153 -3.32 4.24 15.69
C LYS A 153 -3.93 3.87 17.04
N SER A 154 -4.99 4.56 17.47
CA SER A 154 -5.68 4.32 18.75
C SER A 154 -6.74 3.22 18.70
N ALA A 155 -7.20 2.80 17.53
CA ALA A 155 -8.22 1.76 17.38
C ALA A 155 -7.78 0.42 18.00
N GLU A 156 -8.73 -0.40 18.44
CA GLU A 156 -8.47 -1.73 19.00
C GLU A 156 -7.91 -2.70 17.94
N TYR A 157 -7.15 -3.68 18.40
CA TYR A 157 -6.70 -4.78 17.54
C TYR A 157 -7.85 -5.75 17.23
N GLY A 158 -7.78 -6.41 16.07
CA GLY A 158 -8.74 -7.45 15.70
C GLY A 158 -9.98 -6.94 14.97
N LEU A 159 -10.13 -5.63 14.78
CA LEU A 159 -11.20 -5.07 13.98
C LEU A 159 -11.03 -5.42 12.50
N ASP A 160 -12.15 -5.64 11.79
CA ASP A 160 -12.14 -5.70 10.33
C ASP A 160 -11.89 -4.31 9.75
N PHE A 161 -10.78 -4.16 9.04
CA PHE A 161 -10.35 -2.86 8.50
C PHE A 161 -11.37 -2.25 7.55
N LYS A 162 -11.99 -3.06 6.69
CA LYS A 162 -12.99 -2.59 5.72
C LYS A 162 -14.28 -2.15 6.42
N GLN A 163 -14.67 -2.89 7.46
CA GLN A 163 -15.85 -2.52 8.26
C GLN A 163 -15.61 -1.23 9.03
N TYR A 164 -14.43 -1.09 9.66
CA TYR A 164 -14.04 0.11 10.39
C TYR A 164 -14.06 1.37 9.51
N LEU A 165 -13.56 1.26 8.29
CA LEU A 165 -13.55 2.39 7.34
C LEU A 165 -14.94 2.88 6.91
N LYS A 166 -16.01 2.12 7.13
CA LYS A 166 -17.36 2.57 6.81
C LYS A 166 -17.87 3.72 7.69
N GLU A 167 -17.24 3.95 8.83
CA GLU A 167 -17.58 5.02 9.76
C GLU A 167 -16.98 6.39 9.34
N PHE A 168 -16.18 6.40 8.25
CA PHE A 168 -15.44 7.56 7.79
C PHE A 168 -15.84 7.98 6.38
N ASP A 169 -15.66 9.27 6.10
CA ASP A 169 -15.94 9.86 4.77
C ASP A 169 -14.80 9.52 3.79
N ILE A 170 -14.95 8.41 3.07
CA ILE A 170 -14.00 7.95 2.05
C ILE A 170 -14.51 8.32 0.66
N GLN A 171 -13.90 9.35 0.06
CA GLN A 171 -14.20 9.76 -1.30
C GLN A 171 -13.69 8.74 -2.33
N LYS A 172 -14.40 8.65 -3.46
CA LYS A 172 -14.12 7.67 -4.51
C LYS A 172 -14.14 8.35 -5.88
N PRO A 173 -13.08 9.12 -6.23
CA PRO A 173 -12.97 9.68 -7.57
C PRO A 173 -12.96 8.58 -8.61
N GLU A 174 -13.78 8.75 -9.65
CA GLU A 174 -13.87 7.78 -10.75
C GLU A 174 -12.62 7.92 -11.64
N VAL A 175 -12.02 6.79 -11.99
CA VAL A 175 -10.88 6.69 -12.89
C VAL A 175 -11.19 5.80 -14.08
N THR A 176 -10.45 5.96 -15.17
CA THR A 176 -10.67 5.18 -16.41
C THR A 176 -9.91 3.85 -16.43
N ASP A 177 -8.85 3.71 -15.63
CA ASP A 177 -8.04 2.50 -15.60
C ASP A 177 -8.61 1.48 -14.61
N SER A 178 -9.06 0.34 -15.12
CA SER A 178 -9.57 -0.77 -14.31
C SER A 178 -8.52 -1.46 -13.44
N LYS A 179 -7.23 -1.23 -13.71
CA LYS A 179 -6.11 -1.81 -12.95
C LYS A 179 -6.11 -1.40 -11.47
N VAL A 180 -6.78 -0.31 -11.11
CA VAL A 180 -6.98 0.05 -9.69
C VAL A 180 -7.73 -1.02 -8.90
N LEU A 181 -8.49 -1.89 -9.57
CA LEU A 181 -9.21 -3.02 -8.98
C LEU A 181 -8.42 -4.33 -9.00
N ALA A 182 -7.23 -4.36 -9.60
CA ALA A 182 -6.46 -5.58 -9.70
C ALA A 182 -6.04 -6.10 -8.32
N ASN A 183 -6.09 -7.44 -8.16
CA ASN A 183 -5.57 -8.13 -6.99
C ASN A 183 -4.93 -9.43 -7.49
N ILE A 184 -3.61 -9.45 -7.55
CA ILE A 184 -2.87 -10.59 -8.08
C ILE A 184 -2.62 -11.60 -6.97
N ASN A 185 -3.52 -12.58 -6.85
CA ASN A 185 -3.50 -13.58 -5.79
C ASN A 185 -3.15 -15.01 -6.26
N ALA A 186 -3.16 -15.23 -7.58
CA ALA A 186 -2.86 -16.52 -8.20
C ALA A 186 -2.10 -16.34 -9.53
N ALA A 187 -1.45 -17.40 -9.99
CA ALA A 187 -0.67 -17.40 -11.22
C ALA A 187 -1.51 -17.03 -12.46
N GLU A 188 -2.79 -17.43 -12.48
CA GLU A 188 -3.72 -17.11 -13.56
C GLU A 188 -4.00 -15.60 -13.62
N GLU A 189 -4.16 -14.94 -12.45
CA GLU A 189 -4.35 -13.49 -12.38
C GLU A 189 -3.08 -12.75 -12.82
N TYR A 190 -1.91 -13.26 -12.46
CA TYR A 190 -0.64 -12.72 -12.92
C TYR A 190 -0.52 -12.80 -14.46
N LYS A 191 -0.78 -13.98 -15.05
CA LYS A 191 -0.74 -14.19 -16.52
C LYS A 191 -1.71 -13.29 -17.26
N LYS A 192 -2.83 -12.92 -16.65
CA LYS A 192 -3.82 -12.02 -17.26
C LYS A 192 -3.26 -10.61 -17.51
N TRP A 193 -2.36 -10.13 -16.65
CA TRP A 193 -1.81 -8.78 -16.70
C TRP A 193 -0.40 -8.70 -17.26
N PHE A 194 0.36 -9.77 -17.10
CA PHE A 194 1.73 -9.88 -17.52
C PHE A 194 1.83 -11.02 -18.54
N ASN A 195 1.88 -10.66 -19.81
CA ASN A 195 2.18 -11.64 -20.85
C ASN A 195 3.50 -12.33 -20.46
N THR A 196 3.51 -13.65 -20.43
CA THR A 196 4.59 -14.51 -19.94
C THR A 196 5.95 -14.00 -20.43
N ILE A 197 6.78 -13.57 -19.47
CA ILE A 197 8.22 -13.39 -19.69
C ILE A 197 8.85 -14.77 -19.80
#